data_b583e66927b812771532f728f9606da5
#
_entry.id   b583e66927b812771532f728f9606da5
#
_cell.length_a   1.000
_cell.length_b   1.000
_cell.length_c   1.000
_cell.angle_alpha   90.00
_cell.angle_beta   90.00
_cell.angle_gamma   90.00
#
_symmetry.space_group_name_H-M   'P 1'
#
loop_
_entity.id
_entity.type
_entity.pdbx_description
1 polymer ?
#
loop_
_entity_poly.entity_id
_entity_poly.type
_entity_poly.pdbx_seq_one_letter_code
_entity_poly.pdbx_strand_id
1 'polypeptide(L)' 'MEDSEKNRYIEFLIQQKEERDRTIAEKDAFIKNLQDTLDMLKSMHESDSKKIDEMLAKINDLTVQLKLKNKPVR' A
#
# COMPACT_ATOMS: atom_id res chain seq x y z
N MET A 1 38.70 -37.63 11.55
CA MET A 1 38.02 -37.95 12.72
C MET A 1 36.59 -37.57 12.59
N GLU A 2 35.77 -38.58 12.76
CA GLU A 2 34.33 -38.49 12.46
C GLU A 2 33.60 -37.41 13.27
N ASP A 3 33.97 -37.25 14.54
CA ASP A 3 33.30 -36.29 15.42
C ASP A 3 33.52 -34.84 14.97
N SER A 4 34.73 -34.55 14.47
CA SER A 4 35.05 -33.23 13.95
C SER A 4 34.28 -32.91 12.68
N GLU A 5 34.15 -33.87 11.80
CA GLU A 5 33.36 -33.71 10.56
C GLU A 5 31.87 -33.54 10.83
N LYS A 6 31.33 -34.30 11.76
CA LYS A 6 29.94 -34.17 12.19
C LYS A 6 29.68 -32.79 12.79
N ASN A 7 30.60 -32.32 13.63
CA ASN A 7 30.46 -30.99 14.23
C ASN A 7 30.51 -29.88 13.20
N ARG A 8 31.38 -29.98 12.20
CA ARG A 8 31.43 -29.01 11.10
C ARG A 8 30.15 -29.01 10.29
N TYR A 9 29.57 -30.18 10.05
CA TYR A 9 28.34 -30.29 9.30
C TYR A 9 27.18 -29.67 10.08
N ILE A 10 27.13 -29.93 11.37
CA ILE A 10 26.10 -29.35 12.24
C ILE A 10 26.21 -27.83 12.26
N GLU A 11 27.43 -27.29 12.40
CA GLU A 11 27.66 -25.85 12.38
C GLU A 11 27.21 -25.23 11.05
N PHE A 12 27.50 -25.89 9.96
CA PHE A 12 27.07 -25.46 8.63
C PHE A 12 25.55 -25.39 8.53
N LEU A 13 24.86 -26.42 9.01
CA LEU A 13 23.39 -26.43 9.00
C LEU A 13 22.79 -25.33 9.87
N ILE A 14 23.39 -25.06 11.02
CA ILE A 14 22.96 -24.00 11.92
C ILE A 14 23.11 -22.63 11.24
N GLN A 15 24.25 -22.41 10.62
CA GLN A 15 24.49 -21.16 9.88
C GLN A 15 23.49 -20.95 8.74
N GLN A 16 23.20 -22.01 7.98
CA GLN A 16 22.21 -21.94 6.92
C GLN A 16 20.82 -21.62 7.46
N LYS A 17 20.46 -22.23 8.55
CA LYS A 17 19.16 -21.95 9.20
C LYS A 17 19.08 -20.51 9.65
N GLU A 18 20.11 -19.99 10.28
CA GLU A 18 20.17 -18.60 10.73
C GLU A 18 20.03 -17.62 9.57
N GLU A 19 20.72 -17.89 8.47
CA GLU A 19 20.62 -17.06 7.25
C GLU A 19 19.23 -17.08 6.66
N ARG A 20 18.59 -18.25 6.62
CA ARG A 20 17.22 -18.37 6.13
C ARG A 20 16.25 -17.64 7.02
N ASP A 21 16.40 -17.77 8.34
CA ASP A 21 15.54 -17.07 9.29
C ASP A 21 15.66 -15.57 9.15
N ARG A 22 16.87 -15.06 8.95
CA ARG A 22 17.13 -13.65 8.73
C ARG A 22 16.48 -13.18 7.42
N THR A 23 16.62 -13.94 6.35
CA THR A 23 16.03 -13.63 5.06
C THR A 23 14.50 -13.59 5.15
N ILE A 24 13.90 -14.54 5.86
CA ILE A 24 12.46 -14.57 6.08
C ILE A 24 12.01 -13.34 6.86
N ALA A 25 12.73 -12.97 7.91
CA ALA A 25 12.41 -11.78 8.71
C ALA A 25 12.50 -10.51 7.88
N GLU A 26 13.52 -10.38 7.03
CA GLU A 26 13.66 -9.23 6.13
C GLU A 26 12.52 -9.15 5.11
N LYS A 27 12.14 -10.29 4.54
CA LYS A 27 11.03 -10.35 3.59
C LYS A 27 9.70 -10.02 4.25
N ASP A 28 9.49 -10.52 5.47
CA ASP A 28 8.27 -10.23 6.22
C ASP A 28 8.16 -8.74 6.54
N ALA A 29 9.26 -8.10 6.93
CA ALA A 29 9.29 -6.66 7.17
C ALA A 29 9.00 -5.88 5.89
N PHE A 30 9.52 -6.32 4.77
CA PHE A 30 9.28 -5.70 3.46
C PHE A 30 7.80 -5.83 3.06
N ILE A 31 7.21 -7.01 3.26
CA ILE A 31 5.79 -7.24 2.97
C ILE A 31 4.93 -6.33 3.84
N LYS A 32 5.25 -6.22 5.11
CA LYS A 32 4.51 -5.33 6.02
C LYS A 32 4.57 -3.87 5.55
N ASN A 33 5.76 -3.42 5.15
CA ASN A 33 5.92 -2.06 4.62
C ASN A 33 5.09 -1.84 3.37
N LEU A 34 5.03 -2.81 2.47
CA LEU A 34 4.21 -2.74 1.27
C LEU A 34 2.73 -2.67 1.63
N GLN A 35 2.28 -3.48 2.59
CA GLN A 35 0.89 -3.46 3.04
C GLN A 35 0.51 -2.12 3.64
N ASP A 36 1.39 -1.55 4.48
CA ASP A 36 1.17 -0.23 5.08
C ASP A 36 1.09 0.85 4.01
N THR A 37 1.95 0.77 3.00
CA THR A 37 1.94 1.71 1.87
C THR A 37 0.65 1.59 1.07
N LEU A 38 0.19 0.36 0.81
CA LEU A 38 -1.07 0.14 0.10
C LEU A 38 -2.26 0.68 0.87
N ASP A 39 -2.28 0.48 2.18
CA ASP A 39 -3.36 1.00 3.03
C ASP A 39 -3.39 2.53 3.00
N MET A 40 -2.23 3.17 3.04
CA MET A 40 -2.12 4.62 2.95
C MET A 40 -2.62 5.12 1.59
N LEU A 41 -2.18 4.49 0.51
CA LEU A 41 -2.61 4.86 -0.85
C LEU A 41 -4.12 4.68 -1.03
N LYS A 42 -4.67 3.60 -0.47
CA LYS A 42 -6.10 3.36 -0.51
C LYS A 42 -6.88 4.46 0.22
N SER A 43 -6.42 4.84 1.39
CA SER A 43 -7.00 5.95 2.16
C SER A 43 -6.96 7.26 1.38
N MET A 44 -5.82 7.55 0.75
CA MET A 44 -5.67 8.76 -0.07
C MET A 44 -6.60 8.72 -1.27
N HIS A 45 -6.73 7.57 -1.90
CA HIS A 45 -7.63 7.39 -3.04
C HIS A 45 -9.09 7.63 -2.64
N GLU A 46 -9.51 7.10 -1.50
CA GLU A 46 -10.86 7.31 -0.99
C GLU A 46 -11.13 8.78 -0.69
N SER A 47 -10.17 9.46 -0.08
CA SER A 47 -10.26 10.89 0.20
C SER A 47 -10.34 11.71 -1.09
N ASP A 48 -9.51 11.38 -2.07
CA ASP A 48 -9.49 12.07 -3.37
C ASP A 48 -10.78 11.84 -4.15
N SER A 49 -11.31 10.62 -4.12
CA SER A 49 -12.59 10.29 -4.77
C SER A 49 -13.72 11.10 -4.18
N LYS A 50 -13.74 11.26 -2.86
CA LYS A 50 -14.75 12.07 -2.17
C LYS A 50 -14.65 13.53 -2.59
N LYS A 51 -13.44 14.08 -2.65
CA LYS A 51 -13.22 15.46 -3.10
C LYS A 51 -13.69 15.67 -4.54
N ILE A 52 -13.37 14.71 -5.41
CA ILE A 52 -13.81 14.75 -6.81
C ILE A 52 -15.32 14.76 -6.90
N ASP A 53 -15.99 13.91 -6.15
CA ASP A 53 -17.47 13.85 -6.12
C ASP A 53 -18.06 15.17 -5.64
N GLU A 54 -17.49 15.77 -4.60
CA GLU A 54 -17.93 17.07 -4.09
C GLU A 54 -17.75 18.17 -5.14
N MET A 55 -16.62 18.17 -5.84
CA MET A 55 -16.35 19.14 -6.90
C MET A 55 -17.29 18.96 -8.08
N LEU A 56 -17.59 17.72 -8.47
CA LEU A 56 -18.54 17.44 -9.54
C LEU A 56 -19.94 17.90 -9.18
N ALA A 57 -20.37 17.69 -7.95
CA ALA A 57 -21.66 18.16 -7.44
C ALA A 57 -21.74 19.69 -7.52
N LYS A 58 -20.65 20.35 -7.10
CA LYS A 58 -20.57 21.82 -7.14
C LYS A 58 -20.62 22.35 -8.56
N ILE A 59 -19.91 21.71 -9.48
CA ILE A 59 -19.92 22.07 -10.91
C ILE A 59 -21.33 21.92 -11.46
N ASN A 60 -22.01 20.84 -11.14
CA ASN A 60 -23.37 20.60 -11.58
C ASN A 60 -24.33 21.69 -11.07
N ASP A 61 -24.23 22.04 -9.78
CA ASP A 61 -25.04 23.12 -9.20
C ASP A 61 -24.81 24.45 -9.89
N LEU A 62 -23.55 24.80 -10.12
CA LEU A 62 -23.20 26.04 -10.82
C LEU A 62 -23.72 26.05 -12.26
N THR A 63 -23.65 24.91 -12.94
CA THR A 63 -24.15 24.77 -14.30
C THR A 63 -25.67 24.99 -14.34
N VAL A 64 -26.39 24.40 -13.41
CA VAL A 64 -27.84 24.59 -13.30
C VAL A 64 -28.19 26.04 -13.03
N GLN A 65 -27.48 26.70 -12.10
CA GLN A 65 -27.68 28.10 -11.78
C GLN A 65 -27.45 28.99 -13.00
N LEU A 66 -26.38 28.73 -13.74
CA LEU A 66 -26.05 29.48 -14.93
C LEU A 66 -27.09 29.33 -16.00
N LYS A 67 -27.61 28.13 -16.22
CA LYS A 67 -28.71 27.89 -17.17
C LYS A 67 -29.97 28.65 -16.79
N LEU A 68 -30.30 28.69 -15.51
CA LEU A 68 -31.47 29.44 -15.02
C LEU A 68 -31.29 30.94 -15.23
N LYS A 69 -30.10 31.47 -14.98
CA LYS A 69 -29.83 32.90 -15.19
C LYS A 69 -29.84 33.31 -16.67
N ASN A 70 -29.41 32.41 -17.56
CA ASN A 70 -29.37 32.68 -18.98
C ASN A 70 -30.66 32.35 -19.73
N LYS A 71 -31.66 31.86 -19.02
CA LYS A 71 -32.96 31.57 -19.64
C LYS A 71 -33.60 32.84 -20.14
N PRO A 72 -34.04 32.87 -21.41
CA PRO A 72 -34.65 34.11 -21.96
C PRO A 72 -35.89 34.49 -21.18
N VAL A 73 -35.98 35.75 -20.84
CA VAL A 73 -37.15 36.31 -20.17
C VAL A 73 -38.14 36.74 -21.23
N ARG A 74 -39.28 36.14 -21.19
CA ARG A 74 -40.36 36.49 -22.08
C ARG A 74 -41.58 37.00 -21.33
#